data_04f4cebc7cd06d5684dac7cc84b5c12e
#
_entry.id   04f4cebc7cd06d5684dac7cc84b5c12e
#
_cell.length_a   1.000
_cell.length_b   1.000
_cell.length_c   1.000
_cell.angle_alpha   90.00
_cell.angle_beta   90.00
_cell.angle_gamma   90.00
#
_symmetry.space_group_name_H-M   'P 1'
#
loop_
_entity.id
_entity.type
_entity.pdbx_description
1 polymer ?
#
loop_
_entity_poly.entity_id
_entity_poly.type
_entity_poly.pdbx_seq_one_letter_code
_entity_poly.pdbx_strand_id
1 'polypeptide(L)'
;DIAGICEGNDLNSLLPLEYCYLAEKSLQPVFFERFIEKRLQVIDYQSHEKQTINDKKTTGNEVSEEAEGPFIVCLDTSGSMAGERERIAKSTLLAIAELTEVQHRKCYVILFSDDIECIEITDLGSSFDRLVDFLSQSFHGGTDMEPVITHALRKISEEGYMEADIITVSDFEMRPVDKLLSRSIEHAKAKQTKMYAISLGGKSAETSYLKLCDKYCLLYISPSPR
;
A
#
# COMPACT_ATOMS: atom_id res chain seq x y z
N ASP A 1 9.07 1.64 -25.66
CA ASP A 1 10.50 1.99 -25.81
C ASP A 1 10.94 2.86 -24.65
N ILE A 2 12.21 2.72 -24.23
CA ILE A 2 12.81 3.57 -23.19
C ILE A 2 13.11 4.92 -23.83
N ALA A 3 12.50 6.00 -23.36
CA ALA A 3 12.72 7.35 -23.86
C ALA A 3 13.93 8.03 -23.20
N GLY A 4 14.28 7.65 -21.98
CA GLY A 4 15.38 8.21 -21.24
C GLY A 4 15.31 7.98 -19.73
N ILE A 5 16.00 8.82 -19.00
CA ILE A 5 15.98 8.91 -17.53
C ILE A 5 15.43 10.29 -17.19
N CYS A 6 14.45 10.34 -16.29
CA CYS A 6 13.88 11.58 -15.78
C CYS A 6 13.83 11.56 -14.24
N GLU A 7 13.56 12.69 -13.65
CA GLU A 7 13.27 12.78 -12.23
C GLU A 7 11.78 12.53 -11.99
N GLY A 8 11.45 11.71 -10.99
CA GLY A 8 10.10 11.34 -10.65
C GLY A 8 10.02 10.56 -9.36
N ASN A 9 8.88 9.94 -9.12
CA ASN A 9 8.62 9.08 -7.94
C ASN A 9 7.94 7.76 -8.30
N ASP A 10 7.95 7.38 -9.58
CA ASP A 10 7.44 6.08 -10.01
C ASP A 10 8.39 4.95 -9.60
N LEU A 11 8.03 4.25 -8.53
CA LEU A 11 8.85 3.16 -7.98
C LEU A 11 8.97 1.94 -8.93
N ASN A 12 8.05 1.79 -9.89
CA ASN A 12 8.11 0.69 -10.87
C ASN A 12 9.18 0.94 -11.95
N SER A 13 9.49 2.21 -12.18
CA SER A 13 10.46 2.66 -13.19
C SER A 13 11.79 3.09 -12.56
N LEU A 14 11.99 2.81 -11.27
CA LEU A 14 13.14 3.26 -10.50
C LEU A 14 14.45 2.69 -11.05
N LEU A 15 15.46 3.55 -11.21
CA LEU A 15 16.78 3.09 -11.58
C LEU A 15 17.43 2.24 -10.47
N PRO A 16 18.19 1.20 -10.84
CA PRO A 16 18.87 0.34 -9.85
C PRO A 16 19.74 1.09 -8.85
N LEU A 17 20.30 2.23 -9.23
CA LEU A 17 21.12 3.07 -8.36
C LEU A 17 20.32 3.65 -7.18
N GLU A 18 19.07 4.01 -7.40
CA GLU A 18 18.22 4.56 -6.35
C GLU A 18 17.88 3.52 -5.26
N TYR A 19 17.83 2.23 -5.61
CA TYR A 19 17.69 1.15 -4.62
C TYR A 19 18.86 1.07 -3.63
N CYS A 20 20.05 1.59 -3.98
CA CYS A 20 21.19 1.65 -3.07
C CYS A 20 20.89 2.52 -1.85
N TYR A 21 20.09 3.58 -1.99
CA TYR A 21 19.66 4.40 -0.86
C TYR A 21 18.73 3.64 0.10
N LEU A 22 17.91 2.73 -0.42
CA LEU A 22 17.07 1.87 0.42
C LEU A 22 17.85 0.73 1.08
N ALA A 23 18.92 0.25 0.43
CA ALA A 23 19.72 -0.86 0.94
C ALA A 23 20.53 -0.49 2.18
N GLU A 24 20.98 0.77 2.29
CA GLU A 24 21.80 1.26 3.40
C GLU A 24 20.94 2.11 4.35
N LYS A 25 20.77 1.66 5.61
CA LYS A 25 19.92 2.34 6.61
C LYS A 25 20.24 3.83 6.79
N SER A 26 21.52 4.19 6.74
CA SER A 26 21.96 5.58 6.88
C SER A 26 21.53 6.48 5.71
N LEU A 27 21.20 5.90 4.56
CA LEU A 27 20.80 6.61 3.35
C LEU A 27 19.30 6.59 3.10
N GLN A 28 18.54 5.79 3.83
CA GLN A 28 17.08 5.73 3.67
C GLN A 28 16.39 7.10 3.80
N PRO A 29 16.76 7.98 4.75
CA PRO A 29 16.17 9.31 4.82
C PRO A 29 16.36 10.12 3.53
N VAL A 30 17.51 9.98 2.87
CA VAL A 30 17.79 10.64 1.58
C VAL A 30 16.89 10.10 0.46
N PHE A 31 16.63 8.79 0.45
CA PHE A 31 15.69 8.20 -0.50
C PHE A 31 14.29 8.78 -0.32
N PHE A 32 13.81 8.85 0.91
CA PHE A 32 12.47 9.35 1.21
C PHE A 32 12.32 10.83 0.89
N GLU A 33 13.32 11.64 1.21
CA GLU A 33 13.36 13.05 0.81
C GLU A 33 13.24 13.19 -0.71
N ARG A 34 14.07 12.46 -1.47
CA ARG A 34 14.04 12.48 -2.94
C ARG A 34 12.74 11.95 -3.53
N PHE A 35 12.13 10.95 -2.90
CA PHE A 35 10.83 10.42 -3.30
C PHE A 35 9.74 11.48 -3.19
N ILE A 36 9.67 12.18 -2.04
CA ILE A 36 8.68 13.23 -1.79
C ILE A 36 8.89 14.43 -2.70
N GLU A 37 10.15 14.82 -2.93
CA GLU A 37 10.49 15.90 -3.85
C GLU A 37 10.36 15.51 -5.32
N LYS A 38 9.97 14.25 -5.63
CA LYS A 38 9.88 13.69 -7.00
C LYS A 38 11.21 13.76 -7.75
N ARG A 39 12.33 13.57 -7.05
CA ARG A 39 13.71 13.68 -7.56
C ARG A 39 14.43 12.34 -7.66
N LEU A 40 13.73 11.21 -7.53
CA LEU A 40 14.29 9.91 -7.81
C LEU A 40 14.54 9.77 -9.31
N GLN A 41 15.60 9.09 -9.67
CA GLN A 41 15.91 8.79 -11.07
C GLN A 41 15.04 7.61 -11.51
N VAL A 42 14.17 7.83 -12.47
CA VAL A 42 13.24 6.84 -13.02
C VAL A 42 13.42 6.69 -14.53
N ILE A 43 13.11 5.51 -15.04
CA ILE A 43 13.13 5.25 -16.48
C ILE A 43 11.86 5.84 -17.07
N ASP A 44 11.99 6.72 -18.06
CA ASP A 44 10.88 7.23 -18.83
C ASP A 44 10.50 6.20 -19.91
N TYR A 45 9.36 5.53 -19.71
CA TYR A 45 8.76 4.63 -20.70
C TYR A 45 7.76 5.40 -21.55
N GLN A 46 8.11 5.72 -22.79
CA GLN A 46 7.09 6.15 -23.76
C GLN A 46 6.24 4.94 -24.15
N SER A 47 5.09 4.80 -23.53
CA SER A 47 4.06 3.89 -24.02
C SER A 47 3.43 4.47 -25.27
N HIS A 48 3.74 3.91 -26.43
CA HIS A 48 2.94 4.11 -27.63
C HIS A 48 1.65 3.30 -27.52
N GLU A 49 0.76 3.68 -26.62
CA GLU A 49 -0.62 3.29 -26.78
C GLU A 49 -1.15 4.01 -28.03
N LYS A 50 -1.36 3.26 -29.09
CA LYS A 50 -2.21 3.69 -30.20
C LYS A 50 -3.62 3.83 -29.66
N GLN A 51 -3.94 4.99 -29.08
CA GLN A 51 -5.32 5.37 -28.89
C GLN A 51 -5.95 5.49 -30.29
N THR A 52 -6.71 4.49 -30.66
CA THR A 52 -7.66 4.61 -31.75
C THR A 52 -8.73 5.59 -31.25
N ILE A 53 -8.53 6.87 -31.53
CA ILE A 53 -9.52 7.91 -31.30
C ILE A 53 -10.69 7.61 -32.26
N ASN A 54 -11.67 6.88 -31.75
CA ASN A 54 -12.99 6.88 -32.34
C ASN A 54 -13.70 8.14 -31.86
N ASP A 55 -13.61 9.20 -32.65
CA ASP A 55 -14.47 10.36 -32.54
C ASP A 55 -15.95 9.94 -32.68
N LYS A 56 -16.55 9.52 -31.57
CA LYS A 56 -17.98 9.61 -31.39
C LYS A 56 -18.24 10.70 -30.36
N LYS A 57 -18.58 11.89 -30.87
CA LYS A 57 -19.31 12.89 -30.13
C LYS A 57 -20.49 12.22 -29.45
N THR A 58 -20.41 11.94 -28.20
CA THR A 58 -21.54 11.63 -27.33
C THR A 58 -21.65 12.75 -26.33
N THR A 59 -22.70 13.52 -26.48
CA THR A 59 -23.25 14.51 -25.59
C THR A 59 -23.15 14.07 -24.14
N GLY A 60 -22.78 15.04 -23.28
CA GLY A 60 -22.56 14.96 -21.87
C GLY A 60 -23.45 13.98 -21.09
N ASN A 61 -22.78 13.05 -20.47
CA ASN A 61 -23.12 12.60 -19.13
C ASN A 61 -21.93 12.98 -18.29
N GLU A 62 -22.13 13.95 -17.42
CA GLU A 62 -21.27 14.14 -16.26
C GLU A 62 -21.26 12.79 -15.55
N VAL A 63 -20.17 12.03 -15.70
CA VAL A 63 -19.84 10.96 -14.78
C VAL A 63 -19.63 11.69 -13.47
N SER A 64 -20.59 11.63 -12.56
CA SER A 64 -20.40 12.01 -11.20
C SER A 64 -19.17 11.21 -10.75
N GLU A 65 -18.04 11.88 -10.53
CA GLU A 65 -16.94 11.34 -9.76
C GLU A 65 -17.54 11.02 -8.39
N GLU A 66 -18.00 9.78 -8.20
CA GLU A 66 -18.33 9.29 -6.88
C GLU A 66 -17.06 9.49 -6.06
N ALA A 67 -17.12 10.36 -5.07
CA ALA A 67 -15.98 10.65 -4.23
C ALA A 67 -15.50 9.32 -3.63
N GLU A 68 -14.34 8.85 -4.09
CA GLU A 68 -13.77 7.61 -3.59
C GLU A 68 -13.52 7.74 -2.08
N GLY A 69 -13.87 6.70 -1.32
CA GLY A 69 -13.72 6.66 0.14
C GLY A 69 -12.27 6.76 0.60
N PRO A 70 -12.02 6.97 1.90
CA PRO A 70 -10.66 7.00 2.46
C PRO A 70 -9.96 5.64 2.34
N PHE A 71 -8.64 5.61 2.60
CA PHE A 71 -7.88 4.37 2.70
C PHE A 71 -7.63 3.97 4.16
N ILE A 72 -7.71 2.68 4.46
CA ILE A 72 -7.18 2.06 5.68
C ILE A 72 -6.13 1.05 5.26
N VAL A 73 -4.87 1.32 5.59
CA VAL A 73 -3.73 0.47 5.22
C VAL A 73 -3.32 -0.35 6.43
N CYS A 74 -3.41 -1.68 6.34
CA CYS A 74 -2.92 -2.61 7.35
C CYS A 74 -1.56 -3.15 6.87
N LEU A 75 -0.47 -2.74 7.52
CA LEU A 75 0.88 -3.10 7.15
C LEU A 75 1.50 -4.02 8.19
N ASP A 76 1.88 -5.20 7.74
CA ASP A 76 2.57 -6.21 8.53
C ASP A 76 4.03 -5.79 8.77
N THR A 77 4.40 -5.67 10.04
CA THR A 77 5.75 -5.32 10.51
C THR A 77 6.41 -6.47 11.27
N SER A 78 5.90 -7.69 11.12
CA SER A 78 6.43 -8.88 11.80
C SER A 78 7.83 -9.27 11.32
N GLY A 79 8.49 -10.13 12.08
CA GLY A 79 9.85 -10.59 11.79
C GLY A 79 9.98 -11.36 10.46
N SER A 80 8.92 -12.02 9.97
CA SER A 80 8.92 -12.70 8.67
C SER A 80 8.97 -11.72 7.50
N MET A 81 8.53 -10.48 7.73
CA MET A 81 8.58 -9.39 6.77
C MET A 81 9.95 -8.69 6.70
N ALA A 82 10.94 -9.06 7.54
CA ALA A 82 12.24 -8.42 7.55
C ALA A 82 13.01 -8.56 6.23
N GLY A 83 13.88 -7.60 5.92
CA GLY A 83 14.76 -7.59 4.75
C GLY A 83 14.10 -7.04 3.49
N GLU A 84 14.06 -7.82 2.40
CA GLU A 84 13.52 -7.37 1.12
C GLU A 84 12.01 -7.06 1.20
N ARG A 85 11.24 -7.90 1.91
CA ARG A 85 9.81 -7.69 2.14
C ARG A 85 9.55 -6.39 2.87
N GLU A 86 10.36 -6.07 3.90
CA GLU A 86 10.30 -4.80 4.64
C GLU A 86 10.49 -3.60 3.70
N ARG A 87 11.50 -3.66 2.82
CA ARG A 87 11.76 -2.58 1.86
C ARG A 87 10.57 -2.34 0.93
N ILE A 88 10.02 -3.43 0.38
CA ILE A 88 8.85 -3.34 -0.52
C ILE A 88 7.63 -2.84 0.24
N ALA A 89 7.38 -3.32 1.47
CA ALA A 89 6.26 -2.87 2.29
C ALA A 89 6.34 -1.36 2.59
N LYS A 90 7.51 -0.87 2.96
CA LYS A 90 7.76 0.56 3.18
C LYS A 90 7.56 1.39 1.91
N SER A 91 8.07 0.93 0.77
CA SER A 91 7.87 1.61 -0.52
C SER A 91 6.40 1.61 -0.94
N THR A 92 5.68 0.52 -0.69
CA THR A 92 4.24 0.43 -0.96
C THR A 92 3.45 1.43 -0.12
N LEU A 93 3.79 1.56 1.17
CA LEU A 93 3.14 2.55 2.04
C LEU A 93 3.37 3.98 1.55
N LEU A 94 4.59 4.31 1.13
CA LEU A 94 4.89 5.63 0.56
C LEU A 94 4.08 5.90 -0.71
N ALA A 95 3.99 4.92 -1.62
CA ALA A 95 3.20 5.05 -2.84
C ALA A 95 1.71 5.26 -2.54
N ILE A 96 1.17 4.56 -1.53
CA ILE A 96 -0.22 4.77 -1.08
C ILE A 96 -0.39 6.16 -0.47
N ALA A 97 0.55 6.61 0.37
CA ALA A 97 0.51 7.93 0.98
C ALA A 97 0.52 9.05 -0.08
N GLU A 98 1.34 8.92 -1.12
CA GLU A 98 1.33 9.85 -2.25
C GLU A 98 0.00 9.82 -3.01
N LEU A 99 -0.52 8.62 -3.29
CA LEU A 99 -1.80 8.47 -3.97
C LEU A 99 -2.93 9.17 -3.21
N THR A 100 -2.94 9.04 -1.88
CA THR A 100 -3.95 9.70 -1.02
C THR A 100 -3.86 11.22 -1.12
N GLU A 101 -2.66 11.78 -1.21
CA GLU A 101 -2.48 13.22 -1.37
C GLU A 101 -2.95 13.70 -2.75
N VAL A 102 -2.57 13.00 -3.82
CA VAL A 102 -3.01 13.31 -5.19
C VAL A 102 -4.53 13.24 -5.33
N GLN A 103 -5.17 12.26 -4.69
CA GLN A 103 -6.61 12.05 -4.72
C GLN A 103 -7.37 12.83 -3.65
N HIS A 104 -6.68 13.58 -2.77
CA HIS A 104 -7.28 14.27 -1.62
C HIS A 104 -8.12 13.35 -0.71
N ARG A 105 -7.66 12.09 -0.55
CA ARG A 105 -8.30 11.08 0.30
C ARG A 105 -7.59 11.02 1.65
N LYS A 106 -8.34 10.72 2.73
CA LYS A 106 -7.73 10.42 4.03
C LYS A 106 -7.10 9.04 4.02
N CYS A 107 -6.00 8.87 4.73
CA CYS A 107 -5.36 7.58 4.91
C CYS A 107 -5.12 7.31 6.39
N TYR A 108 -5.53 6.13 6.83
CA TYR A 108 -5.29 5.62 8.18
C TYR A 108 -4.44 4.37 8.09
N VAL A 109 -3.25 4.42 8.65
CA VAL A 109 -2.28 3.32 8.61
C VAL A 109 -2.31 2.58 9.94
N ILE A 110 -2.44 1.27 9.89
CA ILE A 110 -2.38 0.34 11.03
C ILE A 110 -1.15 -0.53 10.80
N LEU A 111 -0.15 -0.34 11.62
CA LEU A 111 1.07 -1.15 11.65
C LEU A 111 0.87 -2.25 12.68
N PHE A 112 1.23 -3.47 12.33
CA PHE A 112 0.99 -4.57 13.23
C PHE A 112 2.11 -5.61 13.24
N SER A 113 2.45 -6.06 14.44
CA SER A 113 3.28 -7.21 14.74
C SER A 113 2.70 -7.89 15.98
N ASP A 114 3.38 -7.88 17.11
CA ASP A 114 2.84 -8.26 18.42
C ASP A 114 1.89 -7.17 18.97
N ASP A 115 2.14 -5.92 18.62
CA ASP A 115 1.35 -4.74 18.98
C ASP A 115 0.79 -4.04 17.73
N ILE A 116 -0.16 -3.13 17.95
CA ILE A 116 -0.76 -2.30 16.91
C ILE A 116 -0.35 -0.85 17.14
N GLU A 117 0.24 -0.24 16.13
CA GLU A 117 0.51 1.19 16.07
C GLU A 117 -0.30 1.84 14.94
N CYS A 118 -0.82 3.05 15.15
CA CYS A 118 -1.67 3.72 14.18
C CYS A 118 -1.13 5.10 13.81
N ILE A 119 -1.15 5.39 12.52
CA ILE A 119 -0.76 6.69 11.96
C ILE A 119 -1.90 7.20 11.10
N GLU A 120 -2.38 8.41 11.38
CA GLU A 120 -3.34 9.09 10.51
C GLU A 120 -2.59 10.06 9.60
N ILE A 121 -2.73 9.89 8.30
CA ILE A 121 -2.12 10.72 7.26
C ILE A 121 -3.25 11.60 6.71
N THR A 122 -3.28 12.86 7.14
CA THR A 122 -4.24 13.87 6.65
C THR A 122 -3.66 14.70 5.51
N ASP A 123 -2.37 14.99 5.59
CA ASP A 123 -1.52 15.50 4.54
C ASP A 123 -0.09 14.98 4.77
N LEU A 124 0.69 14.82 3.69
CA LEU A 124 2.05 14.28 3.78
C LEU A 124 2.98 15.20 4.57
N GLY A 125 2.83 16.52 4.43
CA GLY A 125 3.71 17.47 5.09
C GLY A 125 3.63 17.40 6.60
N SER A 126 2.43 17.38 7.18
CA SER A 126 2.23 17.32 8.63
C SER A 126 2.46 15.93 9.22
N SER A 127 2.31 14.88 8.42
CA SER A 127 2.48 13.48 8.85
C SER A 127 3.88 12.94 8.59
N PHE A 128 4.73 13.74 7.92
CA PHE A 128 6.02 13.29 7.40
C PHE A 128 6.96 12.77 8.47
N ASP A 129 7.16 13.50 9.56
CA ASP A 129 8.08 13.08 10.62
C ASP A 129 7.68 11.72 11.21
N ARG A 130 6.37 11.51 11.44
CA ARG A 130 5.85 10.24 11.96
C ARG A 130 6.03 9.10 10.96
N LEU A 131 5.85 9.39 9.68
CA LEU A 131 6.07 8.42 8.61
C LEU A 131 7.54 8.04 8.50
N VAL A 132 8.46 9.00 8.59
CA VAL A 132 9.92 8.77 8.59
C VAL A 132 10.34 7.98 9.83
N ASP A 133 9.83 8.31 11.00
CA ASP A 133 10.10 7.57 12.24
C ASP A 133 9.72 6.09 12.08
N PHE A 134 8.53 5.82 11.55
CA PHE A 134 8.09 4.47 11.24
C PHE A 134 8.99 3.79 10.20
N LEU A 135 9.28 4.45 9.08
CA LEU A 135 10.10 3.90 8.02
C LEU A 135 11.54 3.60 8.47
N SER A 136 11.99 4.24 9.54
CA SER A 136 13.32 3.99 10.14
C SER A 136 13.33 2.79 11.08
N GLN A 137 12.19 2.29 11.52
CA GLN A 137 12.09 1.11 12.38
C GLN A 137 12.40 -0.17 11.60
N SER A 138 12.96 -1.17 12.29
CA SER A 138 13.15 -2.53 11.75
C SER A 138 11.95 -3.40 12.09
N PHE A 139 11.54 -4.23 11.17
CA PHE A 139 10.42 -5.14 11.38
C PHE A 139 10.82 -6.32 12.29
N HIS A 140 9.97 -6.63 13.27
CA HIS A 140 10.19 -7.68 14.27
C HIS A 140 8.86 -8.10 14.92
N GLY A 141 8.88 -9.18 15.71
CA GLY A 141 7.71 -9.67 16.43
C GLY A 141 6.93 -10.73 15.66
N GLY A 142 5.78 -11.08 16.20
CA GLY A 142 4.84 -12.05 15.64
C GLY A 142 3.85 -11.44 14.65
N THR A 143 2.85 -12.23 14.24
CA THR A 143 1.81 -11.79 13.31
C THR A 143 0.43 -12.24 13.80
N ASP A 144 -0.43 -11.30 14.19
CA ASP A 144 -1.83 -11.57 14.48
C ASP A 144 -2.71 -10.57 13.72
N MET A 145 -3.39 -11.06 12.69
CA MET A 145 -4.21 -10.22 11.82
C MET A 145 -5.63 -9.99 12.35
N GLU A 146 -6.15 -10.84 13.21
CA GLU A 146 -7.54 -10.75 13.68
C GLU A 146 -7.83 -9.43 14.41
N PRO A 147 -7.00 -8.99 15.39
CA PRO A 147 -7.15 -7.70 16.03
C PRO A 147 -7.05 -6.52 15.07
N VAL A 148 -6.16 -6.65 14.07
CA VAL A 148 -5.89 -5.61 13.05
C VAL A 148 -7.12 -5.35 12.18
N ILE A 149 -7.67 -6.41 11.59
CA ILE A 149 -8.83 -6.30 10.74
C ILE A 149 -10.07 -5.87 11.56
N THR A 150 -10.20 -6.37 12.79
CA THR A 150 -11.25 -5.92 13.72
C THR A 150 -11.11 -4.40 13.99
N HIS A 151 -9.90 -3.91 14.19
CA HIS A 151 -9.64 -2.48 14.35
C HIS A 151 -9.98 -1.68 13.09
N ALA A 152 -9.57 -2.15 11.92
CA ALA A 152 -9.89 -1.52 10.63
C ALA A 152 -11.42 -1.46 10.41
N LEU A 153 -12.11 -2.55 10.65
CA LEU A 153 -13.58 -2.61 10.52
C LEU A 153 -14.30 -1.68 11.52
N ARG A 154 -13.75 -1.49 12.71
CA ARG A 154 -14.26 -0.50 13.65
C ARG A 154 -14.02 0.93 13.13
N LYS A 155 -12.83 1.20 12.58
CA LYS A 155 -12.48 2.51 12.03
C LYS A 155 -13.41 2.94 10.89
N ILE A 156 -13.86 2.02 10.05
CA ILE A 156 -14.86 2.29 8.99
C ILE A 156 -16.16 2.84 9.56
N SER A 157 -16.52 2.50 10.81
CA SER A 157 -17.74 2.98 11.44
C SER A 157 -17.61 4.41 11.98
N GLU A 158 -16.43 5.00 11.97
CA GLU A 158 -16.18 6.37 12.42
C GLU A 158 -16.48 7.38 11.31
N GLU A 159 -16.93 8.57 11.71
CA GLU A 159 -17.18 9.67 10.77
C GLU A 159 -15.90 10.04 10.00
N GLY A 160 -16.03 10.11 8.69
CA GLY A 160 -14.91 10.41 7.78
C GLY A 160 -14.10 9.18 7.33
N TYR A 161 -14.47 7.95 7.75
CA TYR A 161 -13.90 6.68 7.28
C TYR A 161 -14.97 5.71 6.76
N MET A 162 -16.19 6.16 6.61
CA MET A 162 -17.25 5.36 5.96
C MET A 162 -16.86 5.06 4.51
N GLU A 163 -17.19 3.87 4.05
CA GLU A 163 -16.87 3.38 2.70
C GLU A 163 -15.35 3.33 2.41
N ALA A 164 -14.52 3.27 3.46
CA ALA A 164 -13.08 3.17 3.28
C ALA A 164 -12.69 1.88 2.58
N ASP A 165 -11.70 1.99 1.69
CA ASP A 165 -11.02 0.84 1.11
C ASP A 165 -9.95 0.32 2.09
N ILE A 166 -9.93 -0.99 2.36
CA ILE A 166 -8.93 -1.62 3.21
C ILE A 166 -7.85 -2.27 2.31
N ILE A 167 -6.60 -1.88 2.53
CA ILE A 167 -5.43 -2.42 1.82
C ILE A 167 -4.55 -3.14 2.84
N THR A 168 -4.36 -4.45 2.69
CA THR A 168 -3.49 -5.22 3.58
C THR A 168 -2.21 -5.61 2.87
N VAL A 169 -1.07 -5.31 3.47
CA VAL A 169 0.27 -5.65 2.96
C VAL A 169 0.95 -6.60 3.95
N SER A 170 1.19 -7.84 3.55
CA SER A 170 1.76 -8.90 4.41
C SER A 170 2.32 -10.03 3.56
N ASP A 171 3.10 -10.93 4.13
CA ASP A 171 3.42 -12.23 3.52
C ASP A 171 2.31 -13.28 3.72
N PHE A 172 1.29 -12.93 4.53
CA PHE A 172 0.14 -13.78 4.87
C PHE A 172 0.53 -15.14 5.48
N GLU A 173 1.72 -15.26 6.08
CA GLU A 173 2.13 -16.42 6.86
C GLU A 173 1.45 -16.41 8.24
N MET A 174 0.12 -16.56 8.27
CA MET A 174 -0.70 -16.41 9.45
C MET A 174 -1.75 -17.51 9.60
N ARG A 175 -2.42 -17.54 10.76
CA ARG A 175 -3.52 -18.46 11.02
C ARG A 175 -4.73 -18.17 10.08
N PRO A 176 -5.51 -19.21 9.73
CA PRO A 176 -6.75 -19.00 8.99
C PRO A 176 -7.70 -18.06 9.70
N VAL A 177 -8.36 -17.22 8.93
CA VAL A 177 -9.39 -16.30 9.42
C VAL A 177 -10.56 -17.11 10.02
N ASP A 178 -11.00 -16.72 11.20
CA ASP A 178 -12.12 -17.36 11.85
C ASP A 178 -13.47 -17.02 11.17
N LYS A 179 -14.54 -17.72 11.56
CA LYS A 179 -15.86 -17.52 10.96
C LYS A 179 -16.52 -16.19 11.37
N LEU A 180 -16.20 -15.66 12.54
CA LEU A 180 -16.77 -14.40 13.01
C LEU A 180 -16.16 -13.24 12.24
N LEU A 181 -14.83 -13.22 12.10
CA LEU A 181 -14.13 -12.21 11.33
C LEU A 181 -14.54 -12.24 9.85
N SER A 182 -14.67 -13.46 9.25
CA SER A 182 -15.16 -13.60 7.87
C SER A 182 -16.54 -12.94 7.68
N ARG A 183 -17.48 -13.16 8.60
CA ARG A 183 -18.81 -12.53 8.54
C ARG A 183 -18.75 -11.01 8.69
N SER A 184 -17.87 -10.52 9.57
CA SER A 184 -17.68 -9.07 9.76
C SER A 184 -17.14 -8.41 8.49
N ILE A 185 -16.21 -9.06 7.80
CA ILE A 185 -15.68 -8.63 6.51
C ILE A 185 -16.80 -8.61 5.45
N GLU A 186 -17.57 -9.69 5.33
CA GLU A 186 -18.68 -9.76 4.38
C GLU A 186 -19.72 -8.65 4.63
N HIS A 187 -19.98 -8.35 5.90
CA HIS A 187 -20.89 -7.26 6.27
C HIS A 187 -20.35 -5.88 5.86
N ALA A 188 -19.06 -5.63 6.03
CA ALA A 188 -18.41 -4.39 5.60
C ALA A 188 -18.45 -4.26 4.07
N LYS A 189 -18.18 -5.35 3.34
CA LYS A 189 -18.26 -5.39 1.87
C LYS A 189 -19.70 -5.10 1.37
N ALA A 190 -20.70 -5.58 2.06
CA ALA A 190 -22.10 -5.25 1.75
C ALA A 190 -22.42 -3.74 1.91
N LYS A 191 -21.56 -3.00 2.62
CA LYS A 191 -21.61 -1.53 2.80
C LYS A 191 -20.60 -0.79 1.93
N GLN A 192 -20.23 -1.35 0.79
CA GLN A 192 -19.33 -0.78 -0.23
C GLN A 192 -17.84 -0.71 0.14
N THR A 193 -17.41 -1.18 1.32
CA THR A 193 -16.00 -1.33 1.65
C THR A 193 -15.36 -2.35 0.71
N LYS A 194 -14.29 -1.97 0.02
CA LYS A 194 -13.49 -2.89 -0.80
C LYS A 194 -12.26 -3.35 -0.03
N MET A 195 -11.92 -4.61 -0.21
CA MET A 195 -10.78 -5.26 0.44
C MET A 195 -9.72 -5.59 -0.59
N TYR A 196 -8.52 -5.06 -0.40
CA TYR A 196 -7.37 -5.31 -1.26
C TYR A 196 -6.25 -5.97 -0.47
N ALA A 197 -5.44 -6.80 -1.12
CA ALA A 197 -4.28 -7.40 -0.50
C ALA A 197 -3.06 -7.35 -1.41
N ILE A 198 -1.89 -7.06 -0.83
CA ILE A 198 -0.59 -7.14 -1.48
C ILE A 198 0.22 -8.18 -0.71
N SER A 199 0.43 -9.34 -1.32
CA SER A 199 1.18 -10.44 -0.72
C SER A 199 2.65 -10.37 -1.11
N LEU A 200 3.53 -10.30 -0.11
CA LEU A 200 4.98 -10.22 -0.25
C LEU A 200 5.63 -11.56 0.07
N GLY A 201 5.73 -12.43 -0.91
CA GLY A 201 6.38 -13.73 -0.77
C GLY A 201 5.58 -14.87 -1.40
N GLY A 202 6.25 -15.76 -2.10
CA GLY A 202 5.67 -16.71 -3.02
C GLY A 202 4.94 -17.92 -2.42
N LYS A 203 4.54 -17.91 -1.16
CA LYS A 203 3.85 -19.05 -0.55
C LYS A 203 2.37 -18.72 -0.34
N SER A 204 1.54 -19.21 -1.24
CA SER A 204 0.11 -19.43 -1.06
C SER A 204 -0.85 -18.29 -1.42
N ALA A 205 -1.28 -18.34 -2.68
CA ALA A 205 -2.55 -17.76 -3.13
C ALA A 205 -3.79 -18.37 -2.42
N GLU A 206 -3.63 -19.23 -1.43
CA GLU A 206 -4.69 -20.02 -0.82
C GLU A 206 -5.04 -19.64 0.63
N THR A 207 -4.52 -18.53 1.15
CA THR A 207 -4.91 -18.13 2.51
C THR A 207 -6.40 -17.76 2.55
N SER A 208 -7.05 -18.13 3.64
CA SER A 208 -8.47 -17.85 3.83
C SER A 208 -8.79 -16.35 3.71
N TYR A 209 -7.85 -15.47 4.10
CA TYR A 209 -7.98 -14.03 4.01
C TYR A 209 -8.00 -13.52 2.55
N LEU A 210 -7.07 -13.99 1.71
CA LEU A 210 -7.02 -13.56 0.30
C LEU A 210 -8.29 -13.90 -0.47
N LYS A 211 -8.97 -14.98 -0.09
CA LYS A 211 -10.27 -15.35 -0.67
C LYS A 211 -11.41 -14.38 -0.31
N LEU A 212 -11.25 -13.62 0.77
CA LEU A 212 -12.22 -12.60 1.19
C LEU A 212 -11.95 -11.24 0.52
N CYS A 213 -10.76 -11.03 -0.04
CA CYS A 213 -10.40 -9.80 -0.74
C CYS A 213 -11.09 -9.72 -2.11
N ASP A 214 -11.43 -8.50 -2.52
CA ASP A 214 -12.00 -8.22 -3.86
C ASP A 214 -10.94 -8.34 -4.95
N LYS A 215 -9.73 -7.89 -4.63
CA LYS A 215 -8.55 -8.06 -5.50
C LYS A 215 -7.31 -8.29 -4.62
N TYR A 216 -6.36 -9.05 -5.15
CA TYR A 216 -5.05 -9.17 -4.53
C TYR A 216 -3.94 -9.25 -5.58
N CYS A 217 -2.75 -8.80 -5.19
CA CYS A 217 -1.53 -8.85 -5.97
C CYS A 217 -0.51 -9.73 -5.24
N LEU A 218 0.16 -10.61 -5.98
CA LEU A 218 1.24 -11.44 -5.47
C LEU A 218 2.56 -10.89 -5.99
N LEU A 219 3.40 -10.36 -5.10
CA LEU A 219 4.75 -9.94 -5.43
C LEU A 219 5.74 -11.05 -5.09
N TYR A 220 6.33 -11.61 -6.14
CA TYR A 220 7.39 -12.61 -6.02
C TYR A 220 8.71 -11.93 -5.67
N ILE A 221 9.24 -12.25 -4.50
CA ILE A 221 10.56 -11.81 -4.08
C ILE A 221 11.51 -12.99 -4.29
N SER A 222 12.42 -12.87 -5.25
CA SER A 222 13.49 -13.86 -5.42
C SER A 222 14.36 -13.87 -4.18
N PRO A 223 14.68 -15.05 -3.62
CA PRO A 223 15.65 -15.11 -2.54
C PRO A 223 16.97 -14.49 -3.01
N SER A 224 17.48 -13.54 -2.24
CA SER A 224 18.78 -12.93 -2.50
C SER A 224 19.85 -14.03 -2.55
N PRO A 225 20.73 -14.06 -3.56
CA PRO A 225 21.83 -15.01 -3.56
C PRO A 225 22.68 -14.76 -2.31
N ARG A 226 22.95 -15.86 -1.56
CA ARG A 226 23.81 -15.86 -0.38
C ARG A 226 25.27 -15.65 -0.77
#